data_92faa5365670fb3c91a5a32f35087c52
#
_entry.id   92faa5365670fb3c91a5a32f35087c52
#
_cell.length_a   1.000
_cell.length_b   1.000
_cell.length_c   1.000
_cell.angle_alpha   90.00
_cell.angle_beta   90.00
_cell.angle_gamma   90.00
#
_symmetry.space_group_name_H-M   'P 1'
#
loop_
_entity.id
_entity.type
_entity.pdbx_description
1 polymer ?
#
loop_
_entity_poly.entity_id
_entity_poly.type
_entity_poly.pdbx_seq_one_letter_code
_entity_poly.pdbx_strand_id
1 'polypeptide(L)'
;MLKAMSDEAAISQSVHLLRHGQVENPRNILYGRQPGWKLSERGHEMAKAVAAWSKELSLGAIHASPLERAQQTAAPIATQHGLIIKTDENLIEAENIFEGKPFDVSGAIKRPATWRHLWNPWRPSW
;
A
#
# COMPACT_ATOMS: atom_id res chain seq x y z
N MET A 1 -16.85 -17.72 -49.68
CA MET A 1 -16.34 -18.54 -48.57
C MET A 1 -15.76 -17.56 -47.52
N LEU A 2 -16.62 -17.11 -46.61
CA LEU A 2 -16.19 -16.18 -45.53
C LEU A 2 -15.60 -17.01 -44.41
N LYS A 3 -14.30 -16.81 -44.16
CA LYS A 3 -13.56 -17.40 -43.05
C LYS A 3 -14.06 -16.72 -41.76
N ALA A 4 -14.69 -17.50 -40.89
CA ALA A 4 -15.04 -17.04 -39.55
C ALA A 4 -13.77 -16.57 -38.84
N MET A 5 -13.71 -15.29 -38.52
CA MET A 5 -12.74 -14.77 -37.55
C MET A 5 -13.13 -15.32 -36.18
N SER A 6 -12.31 -16.20 -35.65
CA SER A 6 -12.43 -16.67 -34.30
C SER A 6 -12.42 -15.48 -33.34
N ASP A 7 -13.52 -15.29 -32.62
CA ASP A 7 -13.56 -14.42 -31.43
C ASP A 7 -12.55 -14.97 -30.42
N GLU A 8 -11.36 -14.42 -30.45
CA GLU A 8 -10.37 -14.58 -29.40
C GLU A 8 -10.94 -13.83 -28.20
N ALA A 9 -11.55 -14.58 -27.28
CA ALA A 9 -12.09 -14.02 -26.05
C ALA A 9 -10.97 -13.28 -25.33
N ALA A 10 -11.04 -11.96 -25.31
CA ALA A 10 -10.08 -11.12 -24.62
C ALA A 10 -10.08 -11.53 -23.13
N ILE A 11 -8.97 -12.10 -22.68
CA ILE A 11 -8.77 -12.42 -21.26
C ILE A 11 -8.61 -11.09 -20.54
N SER A 12 -9.66 -10.61 -19.89
CA SER A 12 -9.56 -9.42 -19.04
C SER A 12 -9.01 -9.83 -17.68
N GLN A 13 -7.91 -9.21 -17.27
CA GLN A 13 -7.36 -9.33 -15.93
C GLN A 13 -7.67 -8.07 -15.13
N SER A 14 -8.13 -8.24 -13.89
CA SER A 14 -8.36 -7.14 -12.96
C SER A 14 -7.22 -7.08 -11.95
N VAL A 15 -6.73 -5.90 -11.67
CA VAL A 15 -5.76 -5.63 -10.59
C VAL A 15 -6.45 -4.81 -9.52
N HIS A 16 -6.45 -5.33 -8.30
CA HIS A 16 -6.97 -4.63 -7.12
C HIS A 16 -5.81 -4.04 -6.33
N LEU A 17 -5.79 -2.72 -6.19
CA LEU A 17 -4.80 -2.01 -5.38
C LEU A 17 -5.38 -1.73 -4.01
N LEU A 18 -4.69 -2.17 -2.97
CA LEU A 18 -5.11 -2.00 -1.59
C LEU A 18 -4.01 -1.28 -0.79
N ARG A 19 -4.38 -0.20 -0.11
CA ARG A 19 -3.52 0.42 0.89
C ARG A 19 -3.61 -0.37 2.20
N HIS A 20 -2.48 -0.45 2.95
CA HIS A 20 -2.46 -1.09 4.26
C HIS A 20 -3.48 -0.48 5.23
N GLY A 21 -3.93 -1.27 6.20
CA GLY A 21 -4.81 -0.83 7.28
C GLY A 21 -4.15 0.21 8.19
N GLN A 22 -4.93 0.74 9.13
CA GLN A 22 -4.45 1.74 10.08
C GLN A 22 -3.25 1.20 10.88
N VAL A 23 -2.21 2.02 11.00
CA VAL A 23 -0.99 1.71 11.75
C VAL A 23 -1.09 2.24 13.17
N GLU A 24 -0.49 1.52 14.13
CA GLU A 24 -0.31 1.99 15.50
C GLU A 24 0.68 3.15 15.52
N ASN A 25 0.17 4.38 15.62
CA ASN A 25 0.96 5.60 15.51
C ASN A 25 0.42 6.72 16.42
N PRO A 26 0.48 6.57 17.75
CA PRO A 26 -0.09 7.54 18.69
C PRO A 26 0.63 8.90 18.65
N ARG A 27 1.87 8.95 18.16
CA ARG A 27 2.66 10.18 18.05
C ARG A 27 2.58 10.87 16.70
N ASN A 28 1.74 10.37 15.80
CA ASN A 28 1.58 10.89 14.44
C ASN A 28 2.91 11.12 13.69
N ILE A 29 3.79 10.13 13.73
CA ILE A 29 5.09 10.16 13.06
C ILE A 29 4.89 9.81 11.60
N LEU A 30 5.58 10.52 10.70
CA LEU A 30 5.67 10.13 9.30
C LEU A 30 6.64 8.94 9.17
N TYR A 31 6.13 7.73 9.18
CA TYR A 31 6.95 6.52 9.20
C TYR A 31 7.47 6.06 7.83
N GLY A 32 6.86 6.51 6.72
CA GLY A 32 7.31 6.22 5.35
C GLY A 32 7.74 4.77 5.16
N ARG A 33 8.99 4.55 4.79
CA ARG A 33 9.58 3.22 4.54
C ARG A 33 10.11 2.51 5.78
N GLN A 34 10.05 3.14 6.95
CA GLN A 34 10.62 2.58 8.17
C GLN A 34 9.95 1.24 8.54
N PRO A 35 10.75 0.22 8.93
CA PRO A 35 10.25 -1.04 9.46
C PRO A 35 9.70 -0.88 10.88
N GLY A 36 9.03 -1.92 11.40
CA GLY A 36 8.53 -1.95 12.77
C GLY A 36 7.18 -1.27 12.98
N TRP A 37 6.61 -0.63 11.95
CA TRP A 37 5.29 -0.03 12.01
C TRP A 37 4.21 -1.04 11.64
N LYS A 38 3.53 -1.54 12.67
CA LYS A 38 2.50 -2.58 12.58
C LYS A 38 1.10 -1.99 12.53
N LEU A 39 0.13 -2.80 12.13
CA LEU A 39 -1.27 -2.42 12.20
C LEU A 39 -1.71 -2.21 13.65
N SER A 40 -2.57 -1.22 13.86
CA SER A 40 -3.36 -1.09 15.09
C SER A 40 -4.44 -2.18 15.14
N GLU A 41 -5.11 -2.33 16.28
CA GLU A 41 -6.26 -3.23 16.39
C GLU A 41 -7.31 -2.93 15.32
N ARG A 42 -7.66 -1.65 15.15
CA ARG A 42 -8.55 -1.20 14.07
C ARG A 42 -8.00 -1.53 12.69
N GLY A 43 -6.69 -1.43 12.47
CA GLY A 43 -6.06 -1.82 11.20
C GLY A 43 -6.25 -3.30 10.89
N HIS A 44 -6.16 -4.16 11.89
CA HIS A 44 -6.46 -5.58 11.75
C HIS A 44 -7.94 -5.85 11.44
N GLU A 45 -8.86 -5.12 12.07
CA GLU A 45 -10.30 -5.20 11.74
C GLU A 45 -10.57 -4.78 10.29
N MET A 46 -9.94 -3.69 9.83
CA MET A 46 -10.02 -3.24 8.44
C MET A 46 -9.53 -4.33 7.47
N ALA A 47 -8.40 -4.96 7.77
CA ALA A 47 -7.85 -6.04 6.95
C ALA A 47 -8.80 -7.25 6.87
N LYS A 48 -9.42 -7.64 7.98
CA LYS A 48 -10.44 -8.70 8.02
C LYS A 48 -11.69 -8.33 7.22
N ALA A 49 -12.14 -7.08 7.30
CA ALA A 49 -13.30 -6.61 6.53
C ALA A 49 -13.03 -6.66 5.02
N VAL A 50 -11.83 -6.30 4.58
CA VAL A 50 -11.43 -6.41 3.18
C VAL A 50 -11.32 -7.88 2.74
N ALA A 51 -10.79 -8.75 3.60
CA ALA A 51 -10.78 -10.18 3.31
C ALA A 51 -12.19 -10.72 3.11
N ALA A 52 -13.14 -10.38 3.99
CA ALA A 52 -14.52 -10.78 3.86
C ALA A 52 -15.17 -10.25 2.55
N TRP A 53 -14.92 -8.99 2.19
CA TRP A 53 -15.37 -8.40 0.94
C TRP A 53 -14.80 -9.12 -0.29
N SER A 54 -13.52 -9.50 -0.23
CA SER A 54 -12.83 -10.15 -1.36
C SER A 54 -13.27 -11.59 -1.59
N LYS A 55 -14.09 -12.18 -0.71
CA LYS A 55 -14.50 -13.59 -0.76
C LYS A 55 -15.07 -14.01 -2.10
N GLU A 56 -15.84 -13.14 -2.74
CA GLU A 56 -16.48 -13.41 -4.02
C GLU A 56 -15.56 -13.15 -5.23
N LEU A 57 -14.34 -12.65 -4.99
CA LEU A 57 -13.37 -12.41 -6.05
C LEU A 57 -12.57 -13.67 -6.36
N SER A 58 -12.31 -13.92 -7.64
CA SER A 58 -11.40 -14.98 -8.08
C SER A 58 -9.97 -14.41 -8.14
N LEU A 59 -9.26 -14.46 -7.01
CA LEU A 59 -7.88 -13.97 -6.93
C LEU A 59 -6.91 -15.06 -7.40
N GLY A 60 -6.04 -14.75 -8.37
CA GLY A 60 -4.99 -15.64 -8.86
C GLY A 60 -3.66 -15.48 -8.12
N ALA A 61 -3.38 -14.31 -7.57
CA ALA A 61 -2.16 -14.02 -6.83
C ALA A 61 -2.35 -12.83 -5.88
N ILE A 62 -1.52 -12.79 -4.83
CA ILE A 62 -1.44 -11.67 -3.89
C ILE A 62 0.02 -11.24 -3.80
N HIS A 63 0.27 -9.97 -4.07
CA HIS A 63 1.57 -9.35 -3.93
C HIS A 63 1.51 -8.30 -2.84
N ALA A 64 2.52 -8.21 -1.98
CA ALA A 64 2.59 -7.22 -0.93
C ALA A 64 4.02 -6.70 -0.73
N SER A 65 4.12 -5.43 -0.32
CA SER A 65 5.37 -4.84 0.14
C SER A 65 5.95 -5.65 1.31
N PRO A 66 7.28 -5.68 1.50
CA PRO A 66 7.93 -6.36 2.63
C PRO A 66 7.62 -5.71 3.99
N LEU A 67 7.04 -4.51 4.02
CA LEU A 67 6.73 -3.80 5.26
C LEU A 67 5.65 -4.53 6.07
N GLU A 68 5.85 -4.63 7.39
CA GLU A 68 4.99 -5.42 8.30
C GLU A 68 3.51 -5.08 8.15
N ARG A 69 3.17 -3.78 8.08
CA ARG A 69 1.77 -3.32 7.91
C ARG A 69 1.12 -3.82 6.61
N ALA A 70 1.91 -3.93 5.53
CA ALA A 70 1.42 -4.44 4.26
C ALA A 70 1.20 -5.96 4.32
N GLN A 71 2.16 -6.69 4.89
CA GLN A 71 2.06 -8.13 5.12
C GLN A 71 0.88 -8.47 6.03
N GLN A 72 0.71 -7.73 7.13
CA GLN A 72 -0.41 -7.91 8.06
C GLN A 72 -1.78 -7.61 7.41
N THR A 73 -1.83 -6.66 6.47
CA THR A 73 -3.06 -6.37 5.73
C THR A 73 -3.37 -7.47 4.72
N ALA A 74 -2.37 -8.03 4.05
CA ALA A 74 -2.54 -9.07 3.06
C ALA A 74 -2.86 -10.45 3.68
N ALA A 75 -2.40 -10.71 4.90
CA ALA A 75 -2.49 -12.03 5.55
C ALA A 75 -3.93 -12.59 5.63
N PRO A 76 -4.95 -11.87 6.12
CA PRO A 76 -6.31 -12.41 6.17
C PRO A 76 -6.91 -12.65 4.79
N ILE A 77 -6.53 -11.86 3.77
CA ILE A 77 -6.96 -12.06 2.37
C ILE A 77 -6.33 -13.35 1.83
N ALA A 78 -5.04 -13.53 2.05
CA ALA A 78 -4.31 -14.72 1.63
C ALA A 78 -4.92 -15.99 2.25
N THR A 79 -5.20 -15.94 3.55
CA THR A 79 -5.87 -17.05 4.27
C THR A 79 -7.26 -17.34 3.67
N GLN A 80 -8.06 -16.31 3.38
CA GLN A 80 -9.41 -16.43 2.82
C GLN A 80 -9.40 -17.13 1.47
N HIS A 81 -8.38 -16.89 0.64
CA HIS A 81 -8.27 -17.42 -0.72
C HIS A 81 -7.34 -18.64 -0.85
N GLY A 82 -6.73 -19.11 0.23
CA GLY A 82 -5.75 -20.20 0.20
C GLY A 82 -4.50 -19.87 -0.65
N LEU A 83 -4.12 -18.59 -0.72
CA LEU A 83 -2.99 -18.09 -1.49
C LEU A 83 -1.78 -17.77 -0.62
N ILE A 84 -0.60 -17.84 -1.21
CA ILE A 84 0.65 -17.39 -0.60
C ILE A 84 0.89 -15.93 -0.99
N ILE A 85 1.29 -15.10 -0.01
CA ILE A 85 1.68 -13.72 -0.27
C ILE A 85 3.05 -13.72 -0.94
N LYS A 86 3.14 -13.15 -2.14
CA LYS A 86 4.39 -12.88 -2.83
C LYS A 86 4.90 -11.50 -2.41
N THR A 87 6.03 -11.48 -1.73
CA THR A 87 6.67 -10.22 -1.33
C THR A 87 7.34 -9.58 -2.52
N ASP A 88 7.11 -8.28 -2.74
CA ASP A 88 7.67 -7.51 -3.83
C ASP A 88 8.23 -6.18 -3.32
N GLU A 89 9.54 -6.01 -3.43
CA GLU A 89 10.28 -4.81 -3.02
C GLU A 89 9.85 -3.56 -3.81
N ASN A 90 9.35 -3.72 -5.04
CA ASN A 90 8.89 -2.61 -5.85
C ASN A 90 7.57 -1.99 -5.33
N LEU A 91 6.90 -2.67 -4.40
CA LEU A 91 5.70 -2.17 -3.73
C LEU A 91 6.00 -1.36 -2.46
N ILE A 92 7.27 -1.07 -2.17
CA ILE A 92 7.64 -0.17 -1.09
C ILE A 92 7.27 1.27 -1.49
N GLU A 93 6.72 2.04 -0.54
CA GLU A 93 6.44 3.46 -0.72
C GLU A 93 7.67 4.25 -1.19
N ALA A 94 7.44 5.37 -1.87
CA ALA A 94 8.51 6.29 -2.23
C ALA A 94 9.21 6.83 -0.98
N GLU A 95 10.52 7.02 -1.07
CA GLU A 95 11.32 7.58 0.01
C GLU A 95 10.88 9.01 0.32
N ASN A 96 10.78 9.36 1.62
CA ASN A 96 10.40 10.68 2.07
C ASN A 96 11.43 11.23 3.06
N ILE A 97 11.96 12.42 2.79
CA ILE A 97 12.96 13.11 3.62
C ILE A 97 12.48 13.49 5.03
N PHE A 98 11.17 13.41 5.28
CA PHE A 98 10.55 13.71 6.58
C PHE A 98 10.31 12.47 7.44
N GLU A 99 10.73 11.30 6.99
CA GLU A 99 10.56 10.05 7.75
C GLU A 99 11.16 10.13 9.16
N GLY A 100 10.45 9.54 10.11
CA GLY A 100 10.83 9.54 11.52
C GLY A 100 10.53 10.83 12.29
N LYS A 101 9.94 11.83 11.66
CA LYS A 101 9.58 13.10 12.31
C LYS A 101 8.07 13.17 12.56
N PRO A 102 7.64 13.82 13.67
CA PRO A 102 6.23 14.13 13.86
C PRO A 102 5.73 14.99 12.71
N PHE A 103 4.57 14.64 12.17
CA PHE A 103 3.93 15.41 11.11
C PHE A 103 3.29 16.67 11.72
N ASP A 104 4.06 17.75 11.74
CA ASP A 104 3.60 19.08 12.16
C ASP A 104 3.67 20.05 10.99
N VAL A 105 2.52 20.30 10.37
CA VAL A 105 2.37 21.24 9.24
C VAL A 105 2.75 22.65 9.66
N SER A 106 2.44 23.07 10.89
CA SER A 106 2.74 24.41 11.39
C SER A 106 4.24 24.62 11.61
N GLY A 107 4.96 23.58 12.04
CA GLY A 107 6.42 23.59 12.18
C GLY A 107 7.15 23.53 10.84
N ALA A 108 6.60 22.85 9.84
CA ALA A 108 7.16 22.77 8.50
C ALA A 108 7.16 24.13 7.78
N ILE A 109 6.09 24.91 7.94
CA ILE A 109 5.94 26.26 7.35
C ILE A 109 6.93 27.26 7.96
N LYS A 110 7.30 27.10 9.24
CA LYS A 110 8.18 28.01 9.97
C LYS A 110 9.68 27.76 9.75
N ARG A 111 10.07 26.69 9.06
CA ARG A 111 11.49 26.34 8.84
C ARG A 111 11.93 26.70 7.42
N PRO A 112 12.79 27.74 7.24
CA PRO A 112 13.27 28.15 5.91
C PRO A 112 13.97 27.04 5.13
N ALA A 113 14.62 26.09 5.83
CA ALA A 113 15.28 24.94 5.21
C ALA A 113 14.34 23.97 4.50
N THR A 114 13.07 23.92 4.91
CA THR A 114 12.05 23.07 4.28
C THR A 114 11.60 23.64 2.92
N TRP A 115 11.67 24.95 2.76
CA TRP A 115 11.25 25.63 1.52
C TRP A 115 12.17 25.30 0.33
N ARG A 116 13.43 24.99 0.58
CA ARG A 116 14.36 24.53 -0.47
C ARG A 116 13.89 23.25 -1.16
N HIS A 117 13.21 22.37 -0.44
CA HIS A 117 12.73 21.09 -0.95
C HIS A 117 11.35 21.21 -1.64
N LEU A 118 10.55 22.21 -1.23
CA LEU A 118 9.26 22.49 -1.86
C LEU A 118 9.39 23.24 -3.18
N TRP A 119 10.54 23.89 -3.43
CA TRP A 119 10.73 24.73 -4.63
C TRP A 119 11.46 24.01 -5.78
N ASN A 120 11.67 22.71 -5.71
CA ASN A 120 12.26 21.98 -6.82
C ASN A 120 11.18 21.15 -7.54
N PRO A 121 10.56 21.69 -8.63
CA PRO A 121 9.47 21.01 -9.34
C PRO A 121 9.92 19.73 -10.08
N TRP A 122 11.25 19.53 -10.21
CA TRP A 122 11.85 18.37 -10.88
C TRP A 122 12.22 17.22 -9.94
N ARG A 123 12.13 17.41 -8.65
CA ARG A 123 12.31 16.38 -7.62
C ARG A 123 11.21 16.50 -6.58
N PRO A 124 10.02 15.97 -6.82
CA PRO A 124 9.00 15.88 -5.78
C PRO A 124 9.56 15.05 -4.62
N SER A 125 9.51 15.63 -3.43
CA SER A 125 10.04 15.03 -2.19
C SER A 125 8.98 14.23 -1.43
N TRP A 126 8.02 13.68 -2.14
CA TRP A 126 7.04 12.73 -1.61
C TRP A 126 7.18 11.37 -2.21
#